data_b507d56b4bfb71ec97fa14c723fe7850
#
_entry.id   b507d56b4bfb71ec97fa14c723fe7850
#
_cell.length_a   1.000
_cell.length_b   1.000
_cell.length_c   1.000
_cell.angle_alpha   90.00
_cell.angle_beta   90.00
_cell.angle_gamma   90.00
#
_symmetry.space_group_name_H-M   'P 1'
#
loop_
_entity.id
_entity.type
_entity.pdbx_description
1 polymer ?
#
loop_
_entity_poly.entity_id
_entity_poly.type
_entity_poly.pdbx_seq_one_letter_code
_entity_poly.pdbx_strand_id
1 'polypeptide(L)'
;MCIRDRAPGIDKVYVATCDVAIHDYIVSIGGNVIMTSDKHTRATTRTAEALEKVEMQTGEKVDIVVMVQGDEPLIYPHTIGETLPQFQDHSVNIVNIMSILATKEAFEDKNNVKVVVNSNNDALYFSREPIPSPWNGWKELPRYMQTGIIAFRRDTLIKFNRMPETILEQIESVDMNRVIESGGKVRMVLTDAITVGVDVPEELLIVENLLIGDIAMSKYIMN
;
A
#
# COMPACT_ATOMS: atom_id res chain seq x y z
N MET A 1 15.80 -6.86 -10.94
CA MET A 1 14.38 -6.90 -11.38
C MET A 1 13.50 -6.95 -10.13
N CYS A 2 12.47 -6.12 -10.00
CA CYS A 2 11.68 -6.02 -8.78
C CYS A 2 10.62 -7.15 -8.71
N ILE A 3 10.40 -7.73 -7.53
CA ILE A 3 9.34 -8.73 -7.27
C ILE A 3 7.96 -8.27 -7.81
N ARG A 4 7.72 -6.97 -7.77
CA ARG A 4 6.48 -6.32 -8.23
C ARG A 4 6.22 -6.50 -9.73
N ASP A 5 7.28 -6.66 -10.55
CA ASP A 5 7.18 -6.88 -12.01
C ASP A 5 6.53 -8.22 -12.37
N ARG A 6 6.36 -9.11 -11.40
CA ARG A 6 5.77 -10.44 -11.57
C ARG A 6 4.36 -10.55 -10.97
N ALA A 7 3.79 -9.43 -10.54
CA ALA A 7 2.44 -9.41 -9.98
C ALA A 7 1.42 -9.75 -11.08
N PRO A 8 0.54 -10.73 -10.88
CA PRO A 8 -0.46 -11.12 -11.87
C PRO A 8 -1.39 -9.94 -12.20
N GLY A 9 -1.59 -9.70 -13.49
CA GLY A 9 -2.49 -8.65 -13.99
C GLY A 9 -1.93 -7.23 -13.94
N ILE A 10 -0.64 -7.06 -13.63
CA ILE A 10 0.07 -5.77 -13.70
C ILE A 10 0.81 -5.68 -15.03
N ASP A 11 0.48 -4.69 -15.83
CA ASP A 11 1.09 -4.50 -17.15
C ASP A 11 2.48 -3.86 -17.07
N LYS A 12 2.64 -2.84 -16.23
CA LYS A 12 3.90 -2.09 -16.09
C LYS A 12 4.13 -1.67 -14.64
N VAL A 13 5.40 -1.64 -14.24
CA VAL A 13 5.82 -1.20 -12.91
C VAL A 13 6.81 -0.04 -13.05
N TYR A 14 6.64 0.98 -12.23
CA TYR A 14 7.50 2.14 -12.16
C TYR A 14 7.89 2.43 -10.70
N VAL A 15 9.12 2.84 -10.48
CA VAL A 15 9.54 3.39 -9.20
C VAL A 15 9.40 4.91 -9.25
N ALA A 16 8.56 5.47 -8.39
CA ALA A 16 8.37 6.91 -8.27
C ALA A 16 9.25 7.44 -7.13
N THR A 17 10.23 8.27 -7.45
CA THR A 17 11.19 8.80 -6.46
C THR A 17 11.57 10.24 -6.76
N CYS A 18 12.03 10.98 -5.74
CA CYS A 18 12.72 12.27 -5.90
C CYS A 18 14.24 12.14 -5.66
N ASP A 19 14.72 10.95 -5.31
CA ASP A 19 16.12 10.69 -4.99
C ASP A 19 16.86 10.19 -6.22
N VAL A 20 17.96 10.88 -6.55
CA VAL A 20 18.79 10.57 -7.72
C VAL A 20 19.52 9.23 -7.58
N ALA A 21 19.95 8.88 -6.35
CA ALA A 21 20.63 7.61 -6.11
C ALA A 21 19.69 6.43 -6.34
N ILE A 22 18.42 6.55 -5.90
CA ILE A 22 17.40 5.53 -6.17
C ILE A 22 17.12 5.46 -7.68
N HIS A 23 16.99 6.62 -8.35
CA HIS A 23 16.80 6.68 -9.80
C HIS A 23 17.90 5.92 -10.53
N ASP A 24 19.16 6.25 -10.28
CA ASP A 24 20.31 5.68 -10.97
C ASP A 24 20.45 4.17 -10.70
N TYR A 25 20.15 3.74 -9.47
CA TYR A 25 20.13 2.32 -9.14
C TYR A 25 19.05 1.58 -9.93
N ILE A 26 17.82 2.09 -9.97
CA ILE A 26 16.72 1.45 -10.71
C ILE A 26 17.02 1.37 -12.20
N VAL A 27 17.59 2.42 -12.79
CA VAL A 27 18.04 2.41 -14.19
C VAL A 27 19.13 1.36 -14.40
N SER A 28 20.09 1.26 -13.48
CA SER A 28 21.21 0.31 -13.60
C SER A 28 20.79 -1.16 -13.63
N ILE A 29 19.66 -1.47 -12.99
CA ILE A 29 19.06 -2.83 -12.99
C ILE A 29 17.98 -3.01 -14.06
N GLY A 30 17.80 -2.05 -14.98
CA GLY A 30 16.83 -2.12 -16.09
C GLY A 30 15.37 -1.90 -15.67
N GLY A 31 15.12 -1.31 -14.50
CA GLY A 31 13.77 -0.95 -14.04
C GLY A 31 13.28 0.38 -14.62
N ASN A 32 11.96 0.57 -14.63
CA ASN A 32 11.36 1.86 -15.00
C ASN A 32 11.32 2.79 -13.79
N VAL A 33 11.70 4.03 -13.98
CA VAL A 33 11.72 5.05 -12.91
C VAL A 33 11.08 6.34 -13.38
N ILE A 34 10.32 6.98 -12.49
CA ILE A 34 9.73 8.31 -12.71
C ILE A 34 10.25 9.24 -11.62
N MET A 35 10.96 10.28 -12.02
CA MET A 35 11.34 11.35 -11.10
C MET A 35 10.12 12.21 -10.78
N THR A 36 9.84 12.36 -9.49
CA THR A 36 8.74 13.16 -8.94
C THR A 36 9.26 14.29 -8.07
N SER A 37 8.39 15.24 -7.74
CA SER A 37 8.74 16.35 -6.85
C SER A 37 9.19 15.84 -5.46
N ASP A 38 10.12 16.56 -4.84
CA ASP A 38 10.54 16.39 -3.44
C ASP A 38 9.52 16.95 -2.43
N LYS A 39 8.50 17.68 -2.91
CA LYS A 39 7.47 18.30 -2.05
C LYS A 39 6.39 17.32 -1.57
N HIS A 40 6.36 16.10 -2.09
CA HIS A 40 5.37 15.11 -1.67
C HIS A 40 5.66 14.59 -0.26
N THR A 41 4.71 14.77 0.63
CA THR A 41 4.72 14.25 2.01
C THR A 41 3.89 12.97 2.15
N ARG A 42 3.12 12.60 1.10
CA ARG A 42 2.27 11.41 1.06
C ARG A 42 2.58 10.56 -0.17
N ALA A 43 2.52 9.24 -0.01
CA ALA A 43 2.71 8.29 -1.12
C ALA A 43 1.64 8.47 -2.20
N THR A 44 0.40 8.78 -1.83
CA THR A 44 -0.72 9.02 -2.75
C THR A 44 -0.49 10.20 -3.69
N THR A 45 0.02 11.33 -3.17
CA THR A 45 0.32 12.51 -4.00
C THR A 45 1.47 12.25 -4.96
N ARG A 46 2.50 11.52 -4.52
CA ARG A 46 3.61 11.07 -5.38
C ARG A 46 3.13 10.13 -6.48
N THR A 47 2.25 9.19 -6.12
CA THR A 47 1.69 8.23 -7.07
C THR A 47 0.86 8.94 -8.15
N ALA A 48 0.09 9.98 -7.80
CA ALA A 48 -0.67 10.74 -8.78
C ALA A 48 0.23 11.50 -9.75
N GLU A 49 1.29 12.16 -9.27
CA GLU A 49 2.26 12.80 -10.17
C GLU A 49 2.94 11.79 -11.10
N ALA A 50 3.33 10.63 -10.54
CA ALA A 50 3.94 9.57 -11.34
C ALA A 50 2.99 9.06 -12.43
N LEU A 51 1.71 8.84 -12.10
CA LEU A 51 0.68 8.45 -13.05
C LEU A 51 0.58 9.44 -14.21
N GLU A 52 0.45 10.75 -13.92
CA GLU A 52 0.33 11.78 -14.95
C GLU A 52 1.57 11.82 -15.85
N LYS A 53 2.75 11.65 -15.29
CA LYS A 53 4.01 11.60 -16.05
C LYS A 53 4.11 10.34 -16.92
N VAL A 54 3.70 9.19 -16.42
CA VAL A 54 3.66 7.93 -17.20
C VAL A 54 2.70 8.08 -18.38
N GLU A 55 1.48 8.57 -18.17
CA GLU A 55 0.52 8.80 -19.24
C GLU A 55 1.05 9.79 -20.30
N MET A 56 1.73 10.86 -19.86
CA MET A 56 2.35 11.83 -20.78
C MET A 56 3.47 11.21 -21.61
N GLN A 57 4.30 10.33 -21.01
CA GLN A 57 5.43 9.71 -21.69
C GLN A 57 5.02 8.60 -22.65
N THR A 58 3.98 7.82 -22.27
CA THR A 58 3.54 6.66 -23.05
C THR A 58 2.46 6.97 -24.06
N GLY A 59 1.68 8.03 -23.83
CA GLY A 59 0.45 8.33 -24.58
C GLY A 59 -0.71 7.36 -24.25
N GLU A 60 -0.53 6.43 -23.30
CA GLU A 60 -1.52 5.44 -22.91
C GLU A 60 -2.23 5.89 -21.63
N LYS A 61 -3.55 5.73 -21.58
CA LYS A 61 -4.34 6.00 -20.39
C LYS A 61 -4.33 4.77 -19.48
N VAL A 62 -4.07 4.98 -18.19
CA VAL A 62 -4.08 3.93 -17.17
C VAL A 62 -5.50 3.77 -16.61
N ASP A 63 -5.99 2.55 -16.43
CA ASP A 63 -7.30 2.29 -15.83
C ASP A 63 -7.20 2.18 -14.31
N ILE A 64 -6.24 1.39 -13.83
CA ILE A 64 -6.03 1.10 -12.40
C ILE A 64 -4.57 1.35 -12.06
N VAL A 65 -4.35 2.04 -10.94
CA VAL A 65 -3.03 2.29 -10.35
C VAL A 65 -2.91 1.53 -9.05
N VAL A 66 -1.92 0.67 -8.93
CA VAL A 66 -1.60 0.02 -7.66
C VAL A 66 -0.38 0.71 -7.06
N MET A 67 -0.61 1.46 -6.00
CA MET A 67 0.45 2.05 -5.19
C MET A 67 0.98 0.99 -4.23
N VAL A 68 2.30 0.83 -4.23
CA VAL A 68 3.00 -0.05 -3.28
C VAL A 68 4.10 0.78 -2.63
N GLN A 69 4.05 0.91 -1.32
CA GLN A 69 5.05 1.65 -0.56
C GLN A 69 6.40 0.93 -0.57
N GLY A 70 7.48 1.71 -0.55
CA GLY A 70 8.84 1.18 -0.71
C GLY A 70 9.40 0.51 0.55
N ASP A 71 8.82 0.82 1.68
CA ASP A 71 9.15 0.36 3.02
C ASP A 71 8.59 -1.03 3.37
N GLU A 72 7.84 -1.66 2.47
CA GLU A 72 7.33 -3.03 2.64
C GLU A 72 8.08 -4.03 1.74
N PRO A 73 9.26 -4.52 2.12
CA PRO A 73 10.10 -5.37 1.27
C PRO A 73 9.61 -6.82 1.16
N LEU A 74 8.76 -7.31 2.08
CA LEU A 74 8.27 -8.69 2.12
C LEU A 74 6.99 -8.92 1.30
N ILE A 75 6.60 -7.97 0.45
CA ILE A 75 5.40 -8.09 -0.40
C ILE A 75 5.62 -9.17 -1.46
N TYR A 76 4.69 -10.12 -1.53
CA TYR A 76 4.63 -11.10 -2.60
C TYR A 76 3.87 -10.57 -3.83
N PRO A 77 4.27 -10.99 -5.05
CA PRO A 77 3.61 -10.56 -6.28
C PRO A 77 2.11 -10.87 -6.32
N HIS A 78 1.68 -12.03 -5.78
CA HIS A 78 0.26 -12.40 -5.76
C HIS A 78 -0.58 -11.45 -4.89
N THR A 79 -0.03 -10.97 -3.77
CA THR A 79 -0.73 -10.03 -2.88
C THR A 79 -1.09 -8.72 -3.61
N ILE A 80 -0.22 -8.23 -4.49
CA ILE A 80 -0.53 -7.08 -5.32
C ILE A 80 -1.69 -7.41 -6.27
N GLY A 81 -1.66 -8.60 -6.91
CA GLY A 81 -2.69 -9.06 -7.83
C GLY A 81 -4.07 -9.25 -7.20
N GLU A 82 -4.16 -9.52 -5.89
CA GLU A 82 -5.42 -9.69 -5.15
C GLU A 82 -6.29 -8.42 -5.14
N THR A 83 -5.72 -7.25 -5.41
CA THR A 83 -6.47 -6.00 -5.50
C THR A 83 -7.35 -5.93 -6.75
N LEU A 84 -6.90 -6.51 -7.87
CA LEU A 84 -7.50 -6.29 -9.18
C LEU A 84 -8.90 -6.89 -9.36
N PRO A 85 -9.21 -8.12 -8.88
CA PRO A 85 -10.54 -8.72 -9.02
C PRO A 85 -11.65 -7.88 -8.39
N GLN A 86 -11.35 -7.07 -7.38
CA GLN A 86 -12.33 -6.22 -6.70
C GLN A 86 -12.92 -5.15 -7.64
N PHE A 87 -12.18 -4.73 -8.65
CA PHE A 87 -12.62 -3.74 -9.62
C PHE A 87 -13.60 -4.29 -10.69
N GLN A 88 -13.93 -5.58 -10.66
CA GLN A 88 -15.06 -6.14 -11.43
C GLN A 88 -16.39 -5.56 -10.92
N ASP A 89 -16.47 -5.23 -9.63
CA ASP A 89 -17.54 -4.41 -9.11
C ASP A 89 -17.26 -2.94 -9.44
N HIS A 90 -18.09 -2.37 -10.33
CA HIS A 90 -17.94 -0.98 -10.77
C HIS A 90 -18.16 0.05 -9.66
N SER A 91 -18.76 -0.33 -8.54
CA SER A 91 -18.93 0.53 -7.36
C SER A 91 -17.64 0.66 -6.54
N VAL A 92 -16.68 -0.26 -6.71
CA VAL A 92 -15.39 -0.24 -6.03
C VAL A 92 -14.43 0.67 -6.79
N ASN A 93 -13.94 1.69 -6.09
CA ASN A 93 -13.03 2.69 -6.64
C ASN A 93 -11.66 2.68 -5.99
N ILE A 94 -11.57 2.18 -4.75
CA ILE A 94 -10.35 2.06 -3.97
C ILE A 94 -10.33 0.70 -3.30
N VAL A 95 -9.20 0.02 -3.37
CA VAL A 95 -8.94 -1.27 -2.71
C VAL A 95 -7.67 -1.14 -1.90
N ASN A 96 -7.71 -1.52 -0.62
CA ASN A 96 -6.51 -1.58 0.21
C ASN A 96 -6.35 -3.00 0.76
N ILE A 97 -5.14 -3.51 0.74
CA ILE A 97 -4.81 -4.78 1.38
C ILE A 97 -4.76 -4.57 2.89
N MET A 98 -5.30 -5.52 3.63
CA MET A 98 -5.18 -5.60 5.09
C MET A 98 -4.59 -6.93 5.51
N SER A 99 -3.90 -6.95 6.63
CA SER A 99 -3.35 -8.16 7.26
C SER A 99 -3.86 -8.33 8.69
N ILE A 100 -3.69 -9.54 9.25
CA ILE A 100 -4.08 -9.84 10.62
C ILE A 100 -2.98 -9.37 11.58
N LEU A 101 -3.39 -8.68 12.64
CA LEU A 101 -2.55 -8.40 13.81
C LEU A 101 -2.59 -9.60 14.75
N ALA A 102 -1.54 -10.39 14.75
CA ALA A 102 -1.48 -11.67 15.46
C ALA A 102 -1.25 -11.52 16.97
N THR A 103 -0.59 -10.42 17.42
CA THR A 103 -0.22 -10.22 18.82
C THR A 103 -0.84 -8.96 19.40
N LYS A 104 -0.93 -8.92 20.72
CA LYS A 104 -1.40 -7.75 21.44
C LYS A 104 -0.45 -6.57 21.27
N GLU A 105 0.84 -6.83 21.29
CA GLU A 105 1.89 -5.82 21.12
C GLU A 105 1.77 -5.15 19.75
N ALA A 106 1.62 -5.93 18.68
CA ALA A 106 1.42 -5.40 17.33
C ALA A 106 0.11 -4.58 17.22
N PHE A 107 -0.94 -4.97 17.94
CA PHE A 107 -2.20 -4.24 17.98
C PHE A 107 -2.10 -2.92 18.74
N GLU A 108 -1.27 -2.84 19.78
CA GLU A 108 -1.05 -1.62 20.57
C GLU A 108 -0.01 -0.68 19.95
N ASP A 109 0.79 -1.16 18.99
CA ASP A 109 1.76 -0.35 18.28
C ASP A 109 1.07 0.68 17.37
N LYS A 110 1.39 1.96 17.55
CA LYS A 110 0.84 3.09 16.78
C LYS A 110 1.35 3.16 15.34
N ASN A 111 2.47 2.50 15.03
CA ASN A 111 2.97 2.41 13.66
C ASN A 111 2.07 1.50 12.82
N ASN A 112 1.48 0.49 13.41
CA ASN A 112 0.47 -0.35 12.76
C ASN A 112 -0.87 0.39 12.71
N VAL A 113 -1.30 0.82 11.55
CA VAL A 113 -2.60 1.49 11.38
C VAL A 113 -3.72 0.45 11.37
N LYS A 114 -4.51 0.40 12.45
CA LYS A 114 -5.65 -0.52 12.57
C LYS A 114 -6.77 -0.10 11.63
N VAL A 115 -7.50 -1.10 11.12
CA VAL A 115 -8.71 -0.89 10.33
C VAL A 115 -9.85 -1.76 10.85
N VAL A 116 -11.02 -1.17 10.99
CA VAL A 116 -12.28 -1.90 11.24
C VAL A 116 -13.10 -1.93 9.96
N VAL A 117 -13.73 -3.08 9.69
CA VAL A 117 -14.48 -3.31 8.46
C VAL A 117 -15.91 -3.72 8.74
N ASN A 118 -16.81 -3.46 7.80
CA ASN A 118 -18.18 -3.98 7.82
C ASN A 118 -18.24 -5.40 7.21
N SER A 119 -19.42 -5.97 7.15
CA SER A 119 -19.66 -7.31 6.61
C SER A 119 -19.34 -7.47 5.12
N ASN A 120 -19.21 -6.36 4.38
CA ASN A 120 -18.82 -6.35 2.98
C ASN A 120 -17.31 -6.13 2.80
N ASN A 121 -16.55 -6.11 3.88
CA ASN A 121 -15.14 -5.71 3.92
C ASN A 121 -14.88 -4.27 3.44
N ASP A 122 -15.86 -3.37 3.54
CA ASP A 122 -15.58 -1.95 3.36
C ASP A 122 -15.09 -1.36 4.69
N ALA A 123 -14.04 -0.54 4.64
CA ALA A 123 -13.48 0.08 5.84
C ALA A 123 -14.50 1.03 6.50
N LEU A 124 -14.61 0.93 7.82
CA LEU A 124 -15.42 1.81 8.66
C LEU A 124 -14.58 2.95 9.23
N TYR A 125 -13.35 2.65 9.62
CA TYR A 125 -12.41 3.63 10.16
C TYR A 125 -10.99 3.07 10.21
N PHE A 126 -10.00 3.95 10.01
CA PHE A 126 -8.59 3.67 10.22
C PHE A 126 -8.08 4.46 11.42
N SER A 127 -7.31 3.82 12.31
CA SER A 127 -6.74 4.48 13.48
C SER A 127 -5.37 3.93 13.87
N ARG A 128 -4.53 4.82 14.38
CA ARG A 128 -3.28 4.43 15.06
C ARG A 128 -3.54 3.90 16.46
N GLU A 129 -4.67 4.26 17.09
CA GLU A 129 -5.07 3.70 18.37
C GLU A 129 -5.63 2.28 18.22
N PRO A 130 -5.62 1.45 19.30
CA PRO A 130 -6.17 0.10 19.29
C PRO A 130 -7.69 0.09 19.04
N ILE A 131 -8.10 -0.19 17.81
CA ILE A 131 -9.50 -0.38 17.44
C ILE A 131 -9.70 -1.75 16.75
N PRO A 132 -10.86 -2.44 16.98
CA PRO A 132 -11.89 -2.14 17.96
C PRO A 132 -11.39 -2.28 19.41
N SER A 133 -12.03 -1.58 20.34
CA SER A 133 -11.63 -1.53 21.75
C SER A 133 -11.43 -2.93 22.35
N PRO A 134 -10.32 -3.18 23.06
CA PRO A 134 -10.10 -4.43 23.78
C PRO A 134 -10.84 -4.47 25.14
N TRP A 135 -11.99 -3.82 25.27
CA TRP A 135 -12.77 -3.69 26.51
C TRP A 135 -13.02 -5.02 27.22
N ASN A 136 -13.28 -6.09 26.48
CA ASN A 136 -13.49 -7.44 27.02
C ASN A 136 -12.20 -8.27 27.13
N GLY A 137 -11.05 -7.61 27.18
CA GLY A 137 -9.74 -8.24 27.19
C GLY A 137 -9.30 -8.71 25.80
N TRP A 138 -8.06 -9.23 25.75
CA TRP A 138 -7.53 -9.83 24.53
C TRP A 138 -8.20 -11.19 24.30
N LYS A 139 -8.87 -11.33 23.15
CA LYS A 139 -9.48 -12.57 22.68
C LYS A 139 -8.92 -12.91 21.32
N GLU A 140 -8.93 -14.17 20.95
CA GLU A 140 -8.54 -14.66 19.62
C GLU A 140 -9.63 -14.33 18.58
N LEU A 141 -9.85 -13.03 18.36
CA LEU A 141 -10.72 -12.50 17.32
C LEU A 141 -9.86 -11.72 16.32
N PRO A 142 -10.17 -11.78 15.02
CA PRO A 142 -9.37 -11.12 14.02
C PRO A 142 -9.36 -9.60 14.22
N ARG A 143 -8.19 -9.03 14.21
CA ARG A 143 -7.93 -7.59 14.17
C ARG A 143 -7.06 -7.31 12.98
N TYR A 144 -7.33 -6.23 12.30
CA TYR A 144 -6.72 -5.94 11.02
C TYR A 144 -5.92 -4.66 11.07
N MET A 145 -4.84 -4.62 10.29
CA MET A 145 -4.13 -3.40 9.93
C MET A 145 -4.14 -3.20 8.42
N GLN A 146 -4.13 -1.96 7.98
CA GLN A 146 -3.87 -1.64 6.58
C GLN A 146 -2.40 -1.90 6.25
N THR A 147 -2.13 -2.27 5.00
CA THR A 147 -0.78 -2.34 4.44
C THR A 147 -0.54 -1.19 3.47
N GLY A 148 0.71 -1.00 3.07
CA GLY A 148 1.09 0.00 2.06
C GLY A 148 0.71 -0.35 0.61
N ILE A 149 -0.20 -1.31 0.39
CA ILE A 149 -0.70 -1.67 -0.94
C ILE A 149 -2.12 -1.12 -1.11
N ILE A 150 -2.26 -0.10 -1.95
CA ILE A 150 -3.55 0.53 -2.23
C ILE A 150 -3.72 0.67 -3.74
N ALA A 151 -4.81 0.12 -4.26
CA ALA A 151 -5.17 0.24 -5.66
C ALA A 151 -6.32 1.24 -5.84
N PHE A 152 -6.24 2.01 -6.91
CA PHE A 152 -7.22 3.06 -7.24
C PHE A 152 -7.67 2.93 -8.69
N ARG A 153 -8.95 3.18 -8.96
CA ARG A 153 -9.30 3.64 -10.31
C ARG A 153 -8.59 4.97 -10.58
N ARG A 154 -8.03 5.12 -11.75
CA ARG A 154 -7.27 6.31 -12.17
C ARG A 154 -7.95 7.62 -11.79
N ASP A 155 -9.20 7.79 -12.21
CA ASP A 155 -9.92 9.05 -12.01
C ASP A 155 -10.21 9.30 -10.51
N THR A 156 -10.33 8.23 -9.72
CA THR A 156 -10.50 8.34 -8.26
C THR A 156 -9.22 8.84 -7.60
N LEU A 157 -8.04 8.35 -8.00
CA LEU A 157 -6.77 8.84 -7.47
C LEU A 157 -6.58 10.33 -7.78
N ILE A 158 -6.84 10.76 -9.02
CA ILE A 158 -6.76 12.17 -9.42
C ILE A 158 -7.73 13.04 -8.61
N LYS A 159 -8.99 12.57 -8.44
CA LYS A 159 -9.99 13.27 -7.63
C LYS A 159 -9.55 13.37 -6.18
N PHE A 160 -9.09 12.27 -5.60
CA PHE A 160 -8.62 12.20 -4.21
C PHE A 160 -7.53 13.24 -3.94
N ASN A 161 -6.53 13.36 -4.82
CA ASN A 161 -5.44 14.32 -4.64
C ASN A 161 -5.85 15.79 -4.76
N ARG A 162 -7.03 16.07 -5.33
CA ARG A 162 -7.60 17.43 -5.39
C ARG A 162 -8.49 17.77 -4.19
N MET A 163 -8.81 16.77 -3.36
CA MET A 163 -9.61 17.00 -2.16
C MET A 163 -8.73 17.63 -1.07
N PRO A 164 -9.26 18.57 -0.29
CA PRO A 164 -8.57 19.07 0.89
C PRO A 164 -8.42 17.96 1.92
N GLU A 165 -7.36 18.03 2.72
CA GLU A 165 -7.21 17.17 3.89
C GLU A 165 -8.37 17.35 4.86
N THR A 166 -8.82 16.24 5.45
CA THR A 166 -9.93 16.21 6.40
C THR A 166 -9.44 16.14 7.84
N ILE A 167 -10.35 16.37 8.79
CA ILE A 167 -9.99 16.43 10.23
C ILE A 167 -9.47 15.06 10.70
N LEU A 168 -10.17 13.97 10.36
CA LEU A 168 -9.76 12.63 10.79
C LEU A 168 -8.44 12.20 10.15
N GLU A 169 -8.22 12.56 8.89
CA GLU A 169 -6.93 12.33 8.23
C GLU A 169 -5.79 13.05 8.96
N GLN A 170 -5.98 14.30 9.35
CA GLN A 170 -4.96 15.08 10.05
C GLN A 170 -4.66 14.51 11.45
N ILE A 171 -5.71 14.12 12.19
CA ILE A 171 -5.57 13.56 13.55
C ILE A 171 -4.83 12.23 13.52
N GLU A 172 -5.25 11.32 12.64
CA GLU A 172 -4.70 9.95 12.57
C GLU A 172 -3.45 9.87 11.68
N SER A 173 -3.19 10.90 10.87
CA SER A 173 -2.17 10.88 9.80
C SER A 173 -2.34 9.68 8.84
N VAL A 174 -3.60 9.41 8.47
CA VAL A 174 -4.00 8.32 7.57
C VAL A 174 -4.89 8.88 6.47
N ASP A 175 -4.38 8.96 5.26
CA ASP A 175 -5.04 9.62 4.14
C ASP A 175 -6.32 8.92 3.65
N MET A 176 -6.47 7.61 3.88
CA MET A 176 -7.71 6.89 3.57
C MET A 176 -8.91 7.32 4.44
N ASN A 177 -8.68 7.95 5.59
CA ASN A 177 -9.74 8.56 6.38
C ASN A 177 -10.45 9.69 5.62
N ARG A 178 -9.74 10.44 4.74
CA ARG A 178 -10.34 11.45 3.86
C ARG A 178 -11.46 10.86 2.99
N VAL A 179 -11.25 9.65 2.49
CA VAL A 179 -12.26 8.96 1.67
C VAL A 179 -13.50 8.67 2.49
N ILE A 180 -13.33 8.09 3.68
CA ILE A 180 -14.43 7.66 4.57
C ILE A 180 -15.18 8.88 5.10
N GLU A 181 -14.48 9.90 5.57
CA GLU A 181 -15.07 11.13 6.10
C GLU A 181 -15.87 11.88 5.01
N SER A 182 -15.48 11.73 3.75
CA SER A 182 -16.22 12.29 2.60
C SER A 182 -17.36 11.38 2.11
N GLY A 183 -17.71 10.31 2.81
CA GLY A 183 -18.78 9.38 2.46
C GLY A 183 -18.41 8.38 1.35
N GLY A 184 -17.11 8.29 1.00
CA GLY A 184 -16.59 7.30 0.08
C GLY A 184 -16.37 5.93 0.74
N LYS A 185 -15.92 4.95 -0.05
CA LYS A 185 -15.65 3.59 0.40
C LYS A 185 -14.24 3.17 0.03
N VAL A 186 -13.61 2.42 0.94
CA VAL A 186 -12.35 1.71 0.70
C VAL A 186 -12.63 0.23 0.91
N ARG A 187 -12.57 -0.58 -0.14
CA ARG A 187 -12.70 -2.03 -0.07
C ARG A 187 -11.41 -2.60 0.49
N MET A 188 -11.54 -3.39 1.56
CA MET A 188 -10.41 -4.08 2.18
C MET A 188 -10.32 -5.51 1.67
N VAL A 189 -9.12 -5.97 1.36
CA VAL A 189 -8.82 -7.36 0.96
C VAL A 189 -7.85 -7.95 1.97
N LEU A 190 -8.25 -9.04 2.60
CA LEU A 190 -7.40 -9.74 3.56
C LEU A 190 -6.33 -10.54 2.82
N THR A 191 -5.07 -10.35 3.21
CA THR A 191 -3.97 -11.21 2.79
C THR A 191 -3.49 -12.07 3.94
N ASP A 192 -2.95 -13.25 3.62
CA ASP A 192 -2.23 -14.13 4.54
C ASP A 192 -0.71 -13.86 4.54
N ALA A 193 -0.24 -12.97 3.67
CA ALA A 193 1.15 -12.59 3.61
C ALA A 193 1.60 -11.87 4.88
N ILE A 194 2.81 -12.22 5.36
CA ILE A 194 3.46 -11.50 6.44
C ILE A 194 3.91 -10.14 5.87
N THR A 195 3.42 -9.06 6.47
CA THR A 195 3.84 -7.70 6.13
C THR A 195 4.66 -7.14 7.29
N VAL A 196 5.87 -6.70 6.99
CA VAL A 196 6.75 -6.02 7.95
C VAL A 196 7.24 -4.76 7.25
N GLY A 197 6.84 -3.62 7.77
CA GLY A 197 7.39 -2.32 7.35
C GLY A 197 8.82 -2.15 7.84
N VAL A 198 9.61 -1.36 7.13
CA VAL A 198 10.97 -0.95 7.54
C VAL A 198 10.99 0.56 7.71
N ASP A 199 10.67 0.99 8.93
CA ASP A 199 10.70 2.41 9.34
C ASP A 199 11.98 2.76 10.10
N VAL A 200 12.62 1.77 10.73
CA VAL A 200 13.85 1.93 11.52
C VAL A 200 14.90 0.86 11.17
N PRO A 201 16.21 1.12 11.40
CA PRO A 201 17.29 0.19 11.03
C PRO A 201 17.16 -1.21 11.63
N GLU A 202 16.56 -1.32 12.81
CA GLU A 202 16.37 -2.59 13.51
C GLU A 202 15.42 -3.52 12.74
N GLU A 203 14.40 -2.98 12.09
CA GLU A 203 13.43 -3.71 11.27
C GLU A 203 14.08 -4.26 10.00
N LEU A 204 15.08 -3.55 9.46
CA LEU A 204 15.84 -4.03 8.31
C LEU A 204 16.50 -5.38 8.60
N LEU A 205 17.10 -5.55 9.79
CA LEU A 205 17.72 -6.81 10.21
C LEU A 205 16.68 -7.95 10.33
N ILE A 206 15.47 -7.63 10.79
CA ILE A 206 14.37 -8.62 10.86
C ILE A 206 14.01 -9.07 9.44
N VAL A 207 13.83 -8.13 8.54
CA VAL A 207 13.48 -8.40 7.14
C VAL A 207 14.58 -9.18 6.42
N GLU A 208 15.85 -8.82 6.60
CA GLU A 208 16.98 -9.55 6.03
C GLU A 208 16.98 -11.02 6.47
N ASN A 209 16.72 -11.28 7.76
CA ASN A 209 16.63 -12.65 8.28
C ASN A 209 15.42 -13.42 7.70
N LEU A 210 14.27 -12.77 7.49
CA LEU A 210 13.09 -13.39 6.87
C LEU A 210 13.30 -13.69 5.39
N LEU A 211 14.09 -12.87 4.70
CA LEU A 211 14.43 -13.09 3.29
C LEU A 211 15.44 -14.23 3.09
N ILE A 212 16.20 -14.62 4.13
CA ILE A 212 17.10 -15.77 4.07
C ILE A 212 16.25 -17.03 3.90
N GLY A 213 16.34 -17.67 2.74
CA GLY A 213 15.56 -18.87 2.40
C GLY A 213 14.18 -18.61 1.79
N ASP A 214 13.83 -17.34 1.56
CA ASP A 214 12.61 -17.00 0.83
C ASP A 214 12.68 -17.51 -0.63
N ILE A 215 11.63 -18.27 -1.03
CA ILE A 215 11.56 -18.89 -2.37
C ILE A 215 11.48 -17.82 -3.47
N ALA A 216 10.85 -16.67 -3.19
CA ALA A 216 10.77 -15.58 -4.15
C ALA A 216 12.16 -14.98 -4.36
N MET A 217 12.94 -14.75 -3.29
CA MET A 217 14.30 -14.21 -3.37
C MET A 217 15.24 -15.11 -4.19
N SER A 218 15.15 -16.42 -4.03
CA SER A 218 15.99 -17.38 -4.78
C SER A 218 15.85 -17.23 -6.30
N LYS A 219 14.68 -16.81 -6.79
CA LYS A 219 14.41 -16.57 -8.21
C LYS A 219 15.06 -15.30 -8.77
N TYR A 220 15.56 -14.41 -7.89
CA TYR A 220 16.20 -13.14 -8.28
C TYR A 220 17.72 -13.18 -8.18
N ILE A 221 18.27 -14.06 -7.35
CA ILE A 221 19.72 -14.17 -7.14
C ILE A 221 20.37 -15.06 -8.22
N MET A 222 19.58 -15.88 -8.93
CA MET A 222 20.07 -16.86 -9.93
C MET A 222 20.12 -16.32 -11.38
N ASN A 223 20.04 -15.00 -11.60
CA ASN A 223 20.19 -14.40 -12.92
C ASN A 223 21.29 -13.32 -12.90
#